data_9ad932523ea8b5787eaed3bebd11afac
#
_entry.id   9ad932523ea8b5787eaed3bebd11afac
#
_cell.length_a   1.000
_cell.length_b   1.000
_cell.length_c   1.000
_cell.angle_alpha   90.00
_cell.angle_beta   90.00
_cell.angle_gamma   90.00
#
_symmetry.space_group_name_H-M   'P 1'
#
loop_
_entity.id
_entity.type
_entity.pdbx_description
1 polymer ?
#
loop_
_entity_poly.entity_id
_entity_poly.type
_entity_poly.pdbx_seq_one_letter_code
_entity_poly.pdbx_strand_id
1 'polypeptide(L)'
;MCIRDSSYGAGNYGMCGRAYDPNFLFMWPNARISVMGGEQAAGVLAQVRRTQMEGRGETWSEEEERAFKQPILDDFEAQAHPYYASARVWDDGIIEPTQTRRVLGLALSAALNKPIQETRFGVFRM
;
A
#
# COMPACT_ATOMS: atom_id res chain seq x y z
N MET A 1 7.73 0.16 -13.14
CA MET A 1 6.34 -0.29 -13.30
C MET A 1 6.02 -1.33 -12.26
N CYS A 2 4.97 -1.15 -11.49
CA CYS A 2 4.57 -2.11 -10.45
C CYS A 2 3.20 -2.67 -10.78
N ILE A 3 3.10 -3.98 -10.93
CA ILE A 3 1.85 -4.71 -11.09
C ILE A 3 1.88 -5.87 -10.10
N ARG A 4 1.03 -5.82 -9.08
CA ARG A 4 0.96 -6.87 -8.08
C ARG A 4 -0.47 -7.06 -7.58
N ASP A 5 -0.70 -8.27 -7.10
CA ASP A 5 -1.89 -8.66 -6.37
C ASP A 5 -1.98 -7.95 -5.01
N SER A 6 -0.84 -7.79 -4.31
CA SER A 6 -0.81 -7.08 -3.03
C SER A 6 0.56 -6.47 -2.77
N SER A 7 0.61 -5.28 -2.16
CA SER A 7 1.83 -4.56 -1.84
C SER A 7 1.69 -3.82 -0.53
N TYR A 8 2.44 -4.26 0.49
CA TYR A 8 2.42 -3.68 1.83
C TYR A 8 3.83 -3.27 2.27
N GLY A 9 3.90 -2.16 3.01
CA GLY A 9 5.12 -1.70 3.66
C GLY A 9 6.31 -1.53 2.71
N ALA A 10 7.46 -2.06 3.11
CA ALA A 10 8.71 -1.98 2.34
C ALA A 10 8.63 -2.63 0.94
N GLY A 11 7.69 -3.55 0.72
CA GLY A 11 7.44 -4.13 -0.61
C GLY A 11 7.03 -3.10 -1.66
N ASN A 12 6.30 -2.05 -1.25
CA ASN A 12 5.97 -0.93 -2.13
C ASN A 12 7.22 -0.22 -2.65
N TYR A 13 8.22 -0.06 -1.80
CA TYR A 13 9.46 0.63 -2.15
C TYR A 13 10.40 -0.26 -2.95
N GLY A 14 10.58 -1.51 -2.55
CA GLY A 14 11.45 -2.47 -3.23
C GLY A 14 11.03 -2.77 -4.67
N MET A 15 9.74 -2.62 -4.99
CA MET A 15 9.18 -2.84 -6.33
C MET A 15 8.86 -1.54 -7.06
N CYS A 16 9.45 -0.42 -6.67
CA CYS A 16 9.20 0.90 -7.27
C CYS A 16 7.72 1.30 -7.22
N GLY A 17 7.13 1.28 -6.03
CA GLY A 17 5.76 1.79 -5.83
C GLY A 17 5.66 3.29 -6.03
N ARG A 18 4.48 3.85 -5.81
CA ARG A 18 4.16 5.28 -6.05
C ARG A 18 5.11 6.28 -5.39
N ALA A 19 5.82 5.89 -4.33
CA ALA A 19 6.75 6.76 -3.61
C ALA A 19 8.00 7.14 -4.42
N TYR A 20 8.34 6.38 -5.45
CA TYR A 20 9.49 6.63 -6.32
C TYR A 20 9.13 7.26 -7.66
N ASP A 21 7.93 7.79 -7.80
CA ASP A 21 7.45 8.48 -8.99
C ASP A 21 7.67 7.64 -10.28
N PRO A 22 7.09 6.43 -10.36
CA PRO A 22 7.21 5.59 -11.54
C PRO A 22 6.52 6.25 -12.73
N ASN A 23 6.98 5.97 -13.96
CA ASN A 23 6.29 6.44 -15.16
C ASN A 23 4.85 5.89 -15.26
N PHE A 24 4.62 4.68 -14.78
CA PHE A 24 3.30 4.03 -14.74
C PHE A 24 3.17 3.14 -13.52
N LEU A 25 1.98 3.14 -12.94
CA LEU A 25 1.57 2.26 -11.85
C LEU A 25 0.20 1.67 -12.19
N PHE A 26 0.12 0.36 -12.32
CA PHE A 26 -1.13 -0.36 -12.56
C PHE A 26 -1.45 -1.32 -11.44
N MET A 27 -2.73 -1.55 -11.20
CA MET A 27 -3.21 -2.51 -10.23
C MET A 27 -4.11 -3.55 -10.88
N TRP A 28 -4.15 -4.74 -10.30
CA TRP A 28 -5.17 -5.73 -10.62
C TRP A 28 -6.42 -5.52 -9.76
N PRO A 29 -7.62 -5.98 -10.21
CA PRO A 29 -8.86 -5.76 -9.47
C PRO A 29 -8.88 -6.35 -8.06
N ASN A 30 -8.12 -7.43 -7.84
CA ASN A 30 -7.98 -8.11 -6.56
C ASN A 30 -6.76 -7.65 -5.75
N ALA A 31 -6.05 -6.62 -6.21
CA ALA A 31 -4.89 -6.09 -5.49
C ALA A 31 -5.29 -5.43 -4.16
N ARG A 32 -4.32 -5.39 -3.26
CA ARG A 32 -4.39 -4.58 -2.04
C ARG A 32 -3.11 -3.79 -1.90
N ILE A 33 -3.22 -2.52 -1.56
CA ILE A 33 -2.08 -1.65 -1.38
C ILE A 33 -2.24 -0.81 -0.11
N SER A 34 -1.27 -0.89 0.79
CA SER A 34 -1.24 -0.08 2.01
C SER A 34 0.19 0.06 2.53
N VAL A 35 0.41 1.02 3.43
CA VAL A 35 1.70 1.22 4.12
C VAL A 35 2.08 0.04 5.01
N MET A 36 1.10 -0.68 5.55
CA MET A 36 1.28 -1.93 6.31
C MET A 36 -0.01 -2.75 6.28
N GLY A 37 0.05 -4.01 6.67
CA GLY A 37 -1.13 -4.84 6.82
C GLY A 37 -2.03 -4.33 7.95
N GLY A 38 -3.36 -4.37 7.78
CA GLY A 38 -4.33 -3.92 8.77
C GLY A 38 -4.17 -4.62 10.13
N GLU A 39 -3.96 -5.93 10.13
CA GLU A 39 -3.69 -6.71 11.36
C GLU A 39 -2.45 -6.22 12.11
N GLN A 40 -1.39 -5.90 11.36
CA GLN A 40 -0.16 -5.39 11.95
C GLN A 40 -0.38 -3.99 12.55
N ALA A 41 -1.07 -3.10 11.84
CA ALA A 41 -1.41 -1.76 12.33
C ALA A 41 -2.29 -1.82 13.58
N ALA A 42 -3.36 -2.61 13.55
CA ALA A 42 -4.27 -2.80 14.67
C ALA A 42 -3.54 -3.42 15.89
N GLY A 43 -2.64 -4.37 15.66
CA GLY A 43 -1.83 -5.01 16.70
C GLY A 43 -0.89 -4.02 17.40
N VAL A 44 -0.18 -3.20 16.65
CA VAL A 44 0.73 -2.17 17.21
C VAL A 44 -0.06 -1.15 18.04
N LEU A 45 -1.18 -0.63 17.50
CA LEU A 45 -2.01 0.35 18.21
C LEU A 45 -2.62 -0.24 19.49
N ALA A 46 -3.06 -1.51 19.45
CA ALA A 46 -3.57 -2.21 20.61
C ALA A 46 -2.49 -2.41 21.68
N GLN A 47 -1.25 -2.76 21.26
CA GLN A 47 -0.14 -2.91 22.19
C GLN A 47 0.21 -1.59 22.89
N VAL A 48 0.25 -0.49 22.16
CA VAL A 48 0.49 0.84 22.73
C VAL A 48 -0.59 1.18 23.75
N ARG A 49 -1.86 0.95 23.40
CA ARG A 49 -2.98 1.22 24.31
C ARG A 49 -2.94 0.33 25.57
N ARG A 50 -2.64 -0.95 25.41
CA ARG A 50 -2.48 -1.89 26.52
C ARG A 50 -1.41 -1.40 27.51
N THR A 51 -0.24 -1.04 27.01
CA THR A 51 0.85 -0.50 27.84
C THR A 51 0.44 0.78 28.59
N GLN A 52 -0.35 1.64 27.98
CA GLN A 52 -0.85 2.85 28.63
C GLN A 52 -1.86 2.53 29.76
N MET A 53 -2.74 1.56 29.54
CA MET A 53 -3.72 1.14 30.55
C MET A 53 -3.06 0.43 31.72
N GLU A 54 -2.11 -0.47 31.46
CA GLU A 54 -1.30 -1.12 32.50
C GLU A 54 -0.55 -0.10 33.35
N GLY A 55 0.00 0.94 32.76
CA GLY A 55 0.65 2.05 33.46
C GLY A 55 -0.29 2.86 34.38
N ARG A 56 -1.61 2.76 34.16
CA ARG A 56 -2.66 3.37 35.01
C ARG A 56 -3.27 2.38 36.01
N GLY A 57 -2.84 1.13 35.98
CA GLY A 57 -3.42 0.07 36.83
C GLY A 57 -4.80 -0.41 36.33
N GLU A 58 -5.15 -0.14 35.09
CA GLU A 58 -6.39 -0.57 34.45
C GLU A 58 -6.18 -1.90 33.73
N THR A 59 -7.20 -2.76 33.73
CA THR A 59 -7.19 -4.01 32.96
C THR A 59 -7.99 -3.84 31.69
N TRP A 60 -7.51 -4.42 30.58
CA TRP A 60 -8.17 -4.37 29.29
C TRP A 60 -8.59 -5.79 28.89
N SER A 61 -9.90 -6.00 28.70
CA SER A 61 -10.44 -7.30 28.33
C SER A 61 -10.15 -7.61 26.84
N GLU A 62 -10.16 -8.91 26.51
CA GLU A 62 -9.99 -9.34 25.12
C GLU A 62 -11.12 -8.85 24.21
N GLU A 63 -12.35 -8.72 24.75
CA GLU A 63 -13.49 -8.21 24.01
C GLU A 63 -13.33 -6.73 23.67
N GLU A 64 -12.88 -5.93 24.63
CA GLU A 64 -12.60 -4.51 24.43
C GLU A 64 -11.45 -4.31 23.45
N GLU A 65 -10.40 -5.13 23.50
CA GLU A 65 -9.30 -5.10 22.55
C GLU A 65 -9.79 -5.43 21.15
N ARG A 66 -10.63 -6.45 20.97
CA ARG A 66 -11.20 -6.83 19.67
C ARG A 66 -12.08 -5.72 19.13
N ALA A 67 -12.95 -5.14 19.97
CA ALA A 67 -13.78 -3.99 19.61
C ALA A 67 -12.95 -2.77 19.19
N PHE A 68 -11.81 -2.56 19.82
CA PHE A 68 -10.87 -1.49 19.44
C PHE A 68 -10.18 -1.75 18.11
N LYS A 69 -9.80 -3.00 17.80
CA LYS A 69 -9.12 -3.36 16.56
C LYS A 69 -10.05 -3.34 15.36
N GLN A 70 -11.33 -3.68 15.52
CA GLN A 70 -12.25 -3.88 14.40
C GLN A 70 -12.37 -2.66 13.48
N PRO A 71 -12.64 -1.44 13.97
CA PRO A 71 -12.74 -0.27 13.10
C PRO A 71 -11.43 0.05 12.36
N ILE A 72 -10.28 -0.26 12.97
CA ILE A 72 -8.97 -0.07 12.32
C ILE A 72 -8.84 -1.06 11.14
N LEU A 73 -9.21 -2.32 11.35
CA LEU A 73 -9.15 -3.34 10.30
C LEU A 73 -10.09 -2.98 9.14
N ASP A 74 -11.32 -2.56 9.44
CA ASP A 74 -12.32 -2.19 8.44
C ASP A 74 -11.84 -0.98 7.61
N ASP A 75 -11.24 0.01 8.23
CA ASP A 75 -10.71 1.20 7.57
C ASP A 75 -9.52 0.85 6.66
N PHE A 76 -8.59 0.02 7.16
CA PHE A 76 -7.47 -0.47 6.35
C PHE A 76 -7.92 -1.29 5.15
N GLU A 77 -8.91 -2.19 5.31
CA GLU A 77 -9.44 -2.98 4.20
C GLU A 77 -10.13 -2.10 3.16
N ALA A 78 -10.92 -1.13 3.58
CA ALA A 78 -11.58 -0.19 2.69
C ALA A 78 -10.57 0.66 1.90
N GLN A 79 -9.54 1.17 2.57
CA GLN A 79 -8.53 2.03 1.95
C GLN A 79 -7.51 1.25 1.11
N ALA A 80 -7.27 -0.02 1.40
CA ALA A 80 -6.36 -0.87 0.63
C ALA A 80 -6.94 -1.30 -0.73
N HIS A 81 -8.24 -1.12 -0.95
CA HIS A 81 -8.92 -1.56 -2.16
C HIS A 81 -8.44 -0.77 -3.40
N PRO A 82 -8.21 -1.41 -4.56
CA PRO A 82 -7.68 -0.73 -5.75
C PRO A 82 -8.58 0.41 -6.25
N TYR A 83 -9.89 0.27 -6.17
CA TYR A 83 -10.81 1.37 -6.54
C TYR A 83 -10.68 2.59 -5.63
N TYR A 84 -10.33 2.40 -4.37
CA TYR A 84 -10.05 3.52 -3.46
C TYR A 84 -8.81 4.30 -3.91
N ALA A 85 -7.76 3.60 -4.33
CA ALA A 85 -6.54 4.19 -4.85
C ALA A 85 -6.77 4.89 -6.21
N SER A 86 -7.44 4.22 -7.14
CA SER A 86 -7.77 4.76 -8.47
C SER A 86 -8.67 5.99 -8.39
N ALA A 87 -9.68 6.00 -7.52
CA ALA A 87 -10.53 7.18 -7.31
C ALA A 87 -9.78 8.42 -6.82
N ARG A 88 -8.57 8.23 -6.29
CA ARG A 88 -7.67 9.30 -5.83
C ARG A 88 -6.51 9.57 -6.78
N VAL A 89 -6.54 8.94 -7.96
CA VAL A 89 -5.49 9.07 -8.96
C VAL A 89 -4.11 8.67 -8.40
N TRP A 90 -4.07 7.63 -7.58
CA TRP A 90 -2.83 7.09 -7.05
C TRP A 90 -2.17 6.04 -7.94
N ASP A 91 -2.87 5.63 -8.98
CA ASP A 91 -2.41 4.74 -10.05
C ASP A 91 -2.89 5.25 -11.42
N ASP A 92 -2.38 4.64 -12.48
CA ASP A 92 -2.75 4.95 -13.87
C ASP A 92 -3.91 4.08 -14.36
N GLY A 93 -4.40 3.18 -13.52
CA GLY A 93 -5.59 2.39 -13.79
C GLY A 93 -5.54 0.96 -13.28
N ILE A 94 -6.74 0.37 -13.26
CA ILE A 94 -6.95 -1.02 -12.91
C ILE A 94 -7.05 -1.82 -14.21
N ILE A 95 -6.22 -2.85 -14.34
CA ILE A 95 -6.13 -3.68 -15.53
C ILE A 95 -6.45 -5.14 -15.22
N GLU A 96 -7.10 -5.82 -16.14
CA GLU A 96 -7.29 -7.26 -16.04
C GLU A 96 -5.94 -8.00 -16.12
N PRO A 97 -5.72 -9.05 -15.30
CA PRO A 97 -4.48 -9.82 -15.32
C PRO A 97 -4.09 -10.33 -16.71
N THR A 98 -5.06 -10.69 -17.52
CA THR A 98 -4.88 -11.15 -18.91
C THR A 98 -4.35 -10.07 -19.85
N GLN A 99 -4.60 -8.80 -19.53
CA GLN A 99 -4.16 -7.64 -20.31
C GLN A 99 -2.75 -7.16 -19.92
N THR A 100 -2.18 -7.70 -18.85
CA THR A 100 -0.90 -7.24 -18.29
C THR A 100 0.18 -7.11 -19.36
N ARG A 101 0.41 -8.13 -20.18
CA ARG A 101 1.43 -8.11 -21.24
C ARG A 101 1.21 -6.99 -22.24
N ARG A 102 -0.03 -6.77 -22.65
CA ARG A 102 -0.39 -5.72 -23.63
C ARG A 102 -0.18 -4.34 -23.06
N VAL A 103 -0.67 -4.10 -21.85
CA VAL A 103 -0.54 -2.82 -21.16
C VAL A 103 0.93 -2.51 -20.88
N LEU A 104 1.70 -3.50 -20.43
CA LEU A 104 3.15 -3.37 -20.24
C LEU A 104 3.88 -2.98 -21.50
N GLY A 105 3.57 -3.64 -22.62
CA GLY A 105 4.19 -3.34 -23.91
C GLY A 105 3.90 -1.91 -24.37
N LEU A 106 2.67 -1.44 -24.24
CA LEU A 106 2.27 -0.07 -24.57
C LEU A 106 2.92 0.95 -23.64
N ALA A 107 2.92 0.70 -22.34
CA ALA A 107 3.54 1.58 -21.36
C ALA A 107 5.06 1.70 -21.53
N LEU A 108 5.75 0.60 -21.82
CA LEU A 108 7.17 0.62 -22.15
C LEU A 108 7.44 1.40 -23.46
N SER A 109 6.64 1.17 -24.48
CA SER A 109 6.75 1.91 -25.75
C SER A 109 6.57 3.42 -25.54
N ALA A 110 5.60 3.81 -24.71
CA ALA A 110 5.38 5.21 -24.36
C ALA A 110 6.55 5.78 -23.53
N ALA A 111 7.05 5.04 -22.54
CA ALA A 111 8.15 5.47 -21.69
C ALA A 111 9.46 5.65 -22.46
N LEU A 112 9.71 4.84 -23.48
CA LEU A 112 10.91 4.92 -24.32
C LEU A 112 10.94 6.15 -25.27
N ASN A 113 9.83 6.88 -25.42
CA ASN A 113 9.84 8.15 -26.13
C ASN A 113 10.52 9.27 -25.36
N LYS A 114 10.72 9.09 -24.04
CA LYS A 114 11.46 10.03 -23.20
C LYS A 114 12.94 9.63 -23.18
N PRO A 115 13.86 10.58 -23.29
CA PRO A 115 15.28 10.29 -23.16
C PRO A 115 15.59 9.64 -21.79
N ILE A 116 16.38 8.58 -21.80
CA ILE A 116 16.86 7.96 -20.57
C ILE A 116 17.83 8.94 -19.90
N GLN A 117 17.46 9.44 -18.73
CA GLN A 117 18.29 10.35 -17.96
C GLN A 117 19.43 9.58 -17.29
N GLU A 118 20.57 10.26 -17.09
CA GLU A 118 21.64 9.70 -16.28
C GLU A 118 21.14 9.36 -14.88
N THR A 119 21.57 8.19 -14.38
CA THR A 119 21.21 7.75 -13.03
C THR A 119 21.81 8.71 -12.01
N ARG A 120 20.95 9.33 -11.21
CA ARG A 120 21.35 10.15 -10.06
C ARG A 120 20.80 9.52 -8.80
N PHE A 121 21.69 9.22 -7.88
CA PHE A 121 21.28 8.72 -6.57
C PHE A 121 20.83 9.89 -5.70
N GLY A 122 19.58 9.81 -5.22
CA GLY A 122 19.05 10.77 -4.26
C GLY A 122 19.60 10.52 -2.84
N VAL A 123 19.57 11.54 -2.02
CA VAL A 123 19.78 11.38 -0.58
C VAL A 123 18.42 11.06 0.05
N PHE A 124 18.23 9.79 0.44
CA PHE A 124 17.03 9.38 1.12
C PHE A 124 17.15 9.75 2.60
N ARG A 125 16.23 10.59 3.07
CA ARG A 125 16.01 10.79 4.49
C ARG A 125 14.86 9.88 4.92
N MET A 126 15.18 8.93 5.78
CA MET A 126 14.18 8.11 6.47
C MET A 126 13.69 8.82 7.74
#